data_54449de345ca95293b11d1f514cbe1a5
#
_entry.id   54449de345ca95293b11d1f514cbe1a5
#
_cell.length_a   1.000
_cell.length_b   1.000
_cell.length_c   1.000
_cell.angle_alpha   90.00
_cell.angle_beta   90.00
_cell.angle_gamma   90.00
#
_symmetry.space_group_name_H-M   'P 1'
#
loop_
_entity.id
_entity.type
_entity.pdbx_description
1 polymer ?
#
loop_
_entity_poly.entity_id
_entity_poly.type
_entity_poly.pdbx_seq_one_letter_code
_entity_poly.pdbx_strand_id
1 'polypeptide(L)'
;LISPRNESRVQVIRTHMQPGANGGDAFYTISCEVEVLHVISGAVTARFVDREIPLAAGDSLTFPGREPHNWEADAALGAEVIWTIVPATWRGE
;
A
#
# COMPACT_ATOMS: atom_id res chain seq x y z
N LEU A 1 12.16 -3.70 -0.39
CA LEU A 1 12.19 -3.52 1.07
C LEU A 1 13.19 -2.44 1.43
N ILE A 2 12.74 -1.37 2.06
CA ILE A 2 13.61 -0.27 2.47
C ILE A 2 14.12 -0.51 3.89
N SER A 3 13.24 -0.98 4.79
CA SER A 3 13.64 -1.28 6.16
C SER A 3 14.45 -2.57 6.23
N PRO A 4 15.30 -2.73 7.24
CA PRO A 4 16.05 -3.98 7.43
C PRO A 4 15.11 -5.19 7.60
N ARG A 5 15.54 -6.34 7.14
CA ARG A 5 14.73 -7.56 7.20
C ARG A 5 14.42 -8.00 8.63
N ASN A 6 15.31 -7.71 9.57
CA ASN A 6 15.13 -8.10 10.97
C ASN A 6 14.40 -7.04 11.79
N GLU A 7 13.92 -5.96 11.17
CA GLU A 7 13.12 -4.97 11.86
C GLU A 7 11.70 -5.50 12.04
N SER A 8 11.22 -5.56 13.28
CA SER A 8 9.88 -6.08 13.58
C SER A 8 8.86 -4.99 13.94
N ARG A 9 9.30 -3.77 14.17
CA ARG A 9 8.44 -2.67 14.60
C ARG A 9 7.78 -1.95 13.44
N VAL A 10 8.48 -1.89 12.31
CA VAL A 10 7.99 -1.22 11.11
C VAL A 10 8.57 -1.89 9.87
N GLN A 11 7.77 -1.97 8.82
CA GLN A 11 8.21 -2.45 7.52
C GLN A 11 7.95 -1.35 6.50
N VAL A 12 8.97 -0.99 5.72
CA VAL A 12 8.87 0.04 4.69
C VAL A 12 9.27 -0.59 3.35
N ILE A 13 8.35 -0.55 2.39
CA ILE A 13 8.52 -1.20 1.09
C ILE A 13 8.27 -0.17 0.00
N ARG A 14 9.24 -0.01 -0.90
CA ARG A 14 9.03 0.76 -2.13
C ARG A 14 8.55 -0.19 -3.21
N THR A 15 7.48 0.17 -3.89
CA THR A 15 6.86 -0.67 -4.90
C THR A 15 6.66 0.12 -6.19
N HIS A 16 7.04 -0.49 -7.31
CA HIS A 16 6.69 0.01 -8.64
C HIS A 16 5.43 -0.73 -9.10
N MET A 17 4.39 0.02 -9.42
CA MET A 17 3.13 -0.52 -9.91
C MET A 17 3.01 -0.24 -11.40
N GLN A 18 2.90 -1.30 -12.19
CA GLN A 18 2.68 -1.16 -13.64
C GLN A 18 1.33 -0.48 -13.90
N PRO A 19 1.16 0.21 -15.05
CA PRO A 19 -0.13 0.77 -15.41
C PRO A 19 -1.24 -0.29 -15.33
N GLY A 20 -2.31 0.03 -14.62
CA GLY A 20 -3.45 -0.87 -14.46
C GLY A 20 -3.27 -2.00 -13.46
N ALA A 21 -2.11 -2.11 -12.82
CA ALA A 21 -1.89 -3.15 -11.80
C ALA A 21 -2.83 -2.97 -10.62
N ASN A 22 -3.15 -4.08 -9.96
CA ASN A 22 -4.00 -4.07 -8.78
C ASN A 22 -3.55 -5.15 -7.79
N GLY A 23 -4.19 -5.18 -6.61
CA GLY A 23 -3.87 -6.13 -5.55
C GLY A 23 -4.62 -7.46 -5.66
N GLY A 24 -5.25 -7.74 -6.79
CA GLY A 24 -6.00 -8.97 -7.00
C GLY A 24 -7.49 -8.72 -7.16
N ASP A 25 -8.27 -9.80 -7.25
CA ASP A 25 -9.70 -9.71 -7.57
C ASP A 25 -10.59 -9.45 -6.35
N ALA A 26 -10.06 -9.63 -5.16
CA ALA A 26 -10.83 -9.53 -3.92
C ALA A 26 -10.18 -8.56 -2.95
N PHE A 27 -10.98 -8.00 -2.05
CA PHE A 27 -10.45 -7.26 -0.91
C PHE A 27 -9.64 -8.20 -0.02
N TYR A 28 -8.59 -7.68 0.58
CA TYR A 28 -7.73 -8.44 1.47
C TYR A 28 -7.42 -7.63 2.73
N THR A 29 -6.88 -8.30 3.73
CA THR A 29 -6.44 -7.67 4.97
C THR A 29 -4.99 -8.02 5.23
N ILE A 30 -4.31 -7.14 5.97
CA ILE A 30 -2.97 -7.40 6.45
C ILE A 30 -2.99 -7.39 7.97
N SER A 31 -2.31 -8.35 8.57
CA SER A 31 -2.28 -8.50 10.02
C SER A 31 -1.32 -7.49 10.65
N CYS A 32 -1.72 -6.22 10.60
CA CYS A 32 -0.99 -5.11 11.20
C CYS A 32 -2.00 -4.09 11.73
N GLU A 33 -1.53 -3.17 12.57
CA GLU A 33 -2.39 -2.15 13.15
C GLU A 33 -2.64 -1.01 12.18
N VAL A 34 -1.58 -0.56 11.51
CA VAL A 34 -1.63 0.62 10.64
C VAL A 34 -0.82 0.37 9.37
N GLU A 35 -1.38 0.77 8.23
CA GLU A 35 -0.66 0.91 6.98
C GLU A 35 -0.70 2.37 6.53
N VAL A 36 0.39 2.82 5.93
CA VAL A 36 0.45 4.11 5.25
C VAL A 36 0.82 3.86 3.80
N LEU A 37 0.01 4.35 2.88
CA LEU A 37 0.29 4.33 1.46
C LEU A 37 0.66 5.74 1.02
N HIS A 38 1.90 5.93 0.58
CA HIS A 38 2.39 7.21 0.08
C HIS A 38 2.72 7.09 -1.40
N VAL A 39 2.14 7.97 -2.23
CA VAL A 39 2.36 7.97 -3.68
C VAL A 39 3.50 8.92 -4.01
N ILE A 40 4.58 8.39 -4.59
CA ILE A 40 5.74 9.18 -5.02
C ILE A 40 5.48 9.78 -6.39
N SER A 41 4.99 8.95 -7.33
CA SER A 41 4.69 9.38 -8.69
C SER A 41 3.55 8.57 -9.25
N GLY A 42 2.90 9.07 -10.30
CA GLY A 42 1.74 8.43 -10.89
C GLY A 42 0.49 8.64 -10.04
N ALA A 43 -0.39 7.66 -10.03
CA ALA A 43 -1.65 7.74 -9.28
C ALA A 43 -2.14 6.34 -8.90
N VAL A 44 -2.79 6.25 -7.74
CA VAL A 44 -3.36 5.00 -7.23
C VAL A 44 -4.73 5.29 -6.64
N THR A 45 -5.68 4.40 -6.87
CA THR A 45 -6.96 4.44 -6.18
C THR A 45 -6.94 3.38 -5.08
N ALA A 46 -7.11 3.80 -3.84
CA ALA A 46 -7.29 2.88 -2.72
C ALA A 46 -8.78 2.52 -2.64
N ARG A 47 -9.07 1.23 -2.56
CA ARG A 47 -10.45 0.72 -2.56
C ARG A 47 -10.76 0.04 -1.25
N PHE A 48 -11.86 0.46 -0.66
CA PHE A 48 -12.44 -0.15 0.55
C PHE A 48 -13.85 -0.63 0.21
N VAL A 49 -14.45 -1.40 1.10
CA VAL A 49 -15.78 -1.96 0.87
C VAL A 49 -16.81 -0.85 0.62
N ASP A 50 -16.69 0.28 1.32
CA ASP A 50 -17.69 1.36 1.31
C ASP A 50 -17.21 2.62 0.59
N ARG A 51 -15.97 2.68 0.08
CA ARG A 51 -15.45 3.89 -0.54
C ARG A 51 -14.24 3.62 -1.42
N GLU A 52 -13.96 4.58 -2.29
CA GLU A 52 -12.72 4.63 -3.07
C GLU A 52 -12.07 5.98 -2.84
N ILE A 53 -10.76 5.98 -2.69
CA ILE A 53 -9.98 7.19 -2.42
C ILE A 53 -8.89 7.31 -3.49
N PRO A 54 -9.03 8.27 -4.43
CA PRO A 54 -7.97 8.51 -5.41
C PRO A 54 -6.81 9.25 -4.77
N LEU A 55 -5.60 8.81 -5.08
CA LEU A 55 -4.37 9.38 -4.56
C LEU A 55 -3.47 9.79 -5.72
N ALA A 56 -3.00 11.02 -5.70
CA ALA A 56 -2.03 11.53 -6.66
C ALA A 56 -0.65 11.60 -6.02
N ALA A 57 0.36 11.88 -6.84
CA ALA A 57 1.74 12.05 -6.34
C ALA A 57 1.79 13.07 -5.20
N GLY A 58 2.42 12.70 -4.11
CA GLY A 58 2.52 13.50 -2.90
C GLY A 58 1.46 13.19 -1.85
N ASP A 59 0.40 12.46 -2.21
CA ASP A 59 -0.66 12.11 -1.27
C ASP A 59 -0.26 10.91 -0.41
N SER A 60 -0.78 10.89 0.81
CA SER A 60 -0.63 9.75 1.72
C SER A 60 -1.98 9.38 2.31
N LEU A 61 -2.20 8.08 2.50
CA LEU A 61 -3.40 7.56 3.13
C LEU A 61 -2.99 6.62 4.26
N THR A 62 -3.57 6.83 5.44
CA THR A 62 -3.36 5.98 6.60
C THR A 62 -4.65 5.22 6.90
N PHE A 63 -4.56 3.91 7.09
CA PHE A 63 -5.72 3.09 7.38
C PHE A 63 -5.33 1.84 8.18
N PRO A 64 -6.28 1.22 8.90
CA PRO A 64 -6.00 -0.02 9.62
C PRO A 64 -5.74 -1.14 8.61
N GLY A 65 -4.67 -1.90 8.78
CA GLY A 65 -4.36 -3.01 7.88
C GLY A 65 -5.42 -4.09 7.87
N ARG A 66 -6.20 -4.19 8.95
CA ARG A 66 -7.28 -5.18 9.06
C ARG A 66 -8.59 -4.76 8.40
N GLU A 67 -8.68 -3.52 7.92
CA GLU A 67 -9.82 -3.11 7.12
C GLU A 67 -9.68 -3.72 5.73
N PRO A 68 -10.70 -4.46 5.24
CA PRO A 68 -10.62 -5.03 3.89
C PRO A 68 -10.40 -3.95 2.84
N HIS A 69 -9.39 -4.13 2.01
CA HIS A 69 -8.98 -3.11 1.05
C HIS A 69 -8.33 -3.74 -0.19
N ASN A 70 -8.18 -2.90 -1.20
CA ASN A 70 -7.43 -3.22 -2.40
C ASN A 70 -6.92 -1.89 -2.99
N TRP A 71 -6.15 -1.97 -4.04
CA TRP A 71 -5.60 -0.80 -4.71
C TRP A 71 -5.54 -1.05 -6.20
N GLU A 72 -5.59 0.03 -6.97
CA GLU A 72 -5.46 -0.03 -8.42
C GLU A 72 -4.59 1.13 -8.90
N ALA A 73 -3.52 0.82 -9.62
CA ALA A 73 -2.67 1.84 -10.23
C ALA A 73 -3.34 2.42 -11.47
N ASP A 74 -3.07 3.71 -11.72
CA ASP A 74 -3.61 4.38 -12.90
C ASP A 74 -3.32 3.59 -14.17
N ALA A 75 -4.31 3.49 -15.05
CA ALA A 75 -4.22 2.67 -16.26
C ALA A 75 -3.21 3.20 -17.27
N ALA A 76 -2.86 4.48 -17.20
CA ALA A 76 -1.91 5.09 -18.13
C ALA A 76 -0.54 5.30 -17.47
N LEU A 77 -0.52 5.76 -16.21
CA LEU A 77 0.70 6.21 -15.54
C LEU A 77 1.36 5.14 -14.70
N GLY A 78 0.58 4.18 -14.17
CA GLY A 78 1.09 3.34 -13.10
C GLY A 78 1.40 4.18 -11.87
N ALA A 79 2.28 3.70 -11.00
CA ALA A 79 2.66 4.45 -9.81
C ALA A 79 3.96 3.93 -9.21
N GLU A 80 4.65 4.82 -8.49
CA GLU A 80 5.69 4.47 -7.53
C GLU A 80 5.16 4.84 -6.16
N VAL A 81 5.19 3.90 -5.23
CA VAL A 81 4.63 4.10 -3.90
C VAL A 81 5.58 3.61 -2.81
N ILE A 82 5.38 4.12 -1.60
CA ILE A 82 6.00 3.58 -0.41
C ILE A 82 4.89 3.10 0.51
N TRP A 83 4.99 1.83 0.92
CA TRP A 83 4.15 1.24 1.94
C TRP A 83 4.87 1.28 3.28
N THR A 84 4.22 1.75 4.32
CA THR A 84 4.70 1.66 5.69
C THR A 84 3.71 0.82 6.49
N ILE A 85 4.19 -0.24 7.13
CA ILE A 85 3.35 -1.21 7.81
C ILE A 85 3.80 -1.33 9.25
N VAL A 86 2.89 -1.13 10.19
CA VAL A 86 3.18 -1.12 11.63
C VAL A 86 2.20 -2.03 12.38
N PRO A 87 2.67 -3.01 13.13
CA PRO A 87 4.03 -3.54 13.13
C PRO A 87 4.35 -4.27 11.84
N ALA A 88 5.61 -4.58 11.63
CA ALA A 88 6.03 -5.32 10.45
C ALA A 88 5.34 -6.69 10.41
N THR A 89 4.84 -7.06 9.21
CA THR A 89 4.33 -8.42 8.98
C THR A 89 5.46 -9.39 8.66
N TRP A 90 6.58 -8.85 8.27
CA TRP A 90 7.80 -9.58 7.99
C TRP A 90 8.51 -9.96 9.29
N ARG A 91 9.01 -11.18 9.38
CA ARG A 91 9.68 -11.68 10.59
C ARG A 91 11.19 -11.84 10.45
N GLY A 92 11.76 -11.56 9.29
CA GLY A 92 13.20 -11.62 9.08
C GLY A 92 13.79 -13.02 8.86
N GLU A 93 12.96 -14.00 8.72
CA GLU A 93 13.41 -15.39 8.49
C GLU A 93 13.92 -15.65 7.08
#